data_8a4ac108e0909f5043681b271584472d
#
_entry.id   8a4ac108e0909f5043681b271584472d
#
_cell.length_a   1.000
_cell.length_b   1.000
_cell.length_c   1.000
_cell.angle_alpha   90.00
_cell.angle_beta   90.00
_cell.angle_gamma   90.00
#
_symmetry.space_group_name_H-M   'P 1'
#
loop_
_entity.id
_entity.type
_entity.pdbx_description
1 polymer ?
#
loop_
_entity_poly.entity_id
_entity_poly.type
_entity_poly.pdbx_seq_one_letter_code
_entity_poly.pdbx_strand_id
1 'polypeptide(L)'
;MKKLLSLPPNLVDCFHAVEHVSTEEWFCTSDPVGARLGSGGGTTWLLEASRRKEAPDVSTEEWLGQEKRILLHAGGQSRRLPGYAPSGKILTPIPVFRWARGQRLSQNLLSLQLPLYERIMKKAPESLHTLIASGDVYIRANQPLQEIREVDVACYGLWAEPSSAKNHGVFVSSRKSPDTLDFMLQKPSLETLGELAGSHLFLMDIGIWLLSDKAVRLLMKHSYT
;
A
#
# COMPACT_ATOMS: atom_id res chain seq x y z
N MET A 1 6.85 13.29 6.71
CA MET A 1 6.12 12.23 5.95
C MET A 1 5.61 11.20 6.92
N LYS A 2 4.32 11.15 7.09
CA LYS A 2 3.62 10.30 8.06
C LYS A 2 3.50 8.85 7.55
N LYS A 3 3.64 7.89 8.43
CA LYS A 3 3.40 6.46 8.15
C LYS A 3 2.14 6.03 8.90
N LEU A 4 1.17 5.52 8.17
CA LEU A 4 -0.10 5.05 8.71
C LEU A 4 -0.16 3.53 8.53
N LEU A 5 -0.40 2.80 9.61
CA LEU A 5 -0.31 1.34 9.59
C LEU A 5 -1.58 0.69 10.14
N SER A 6 -2.25 -0.11 9.31
CA SER A 6 -3.33 -0.97 9.74
C SER A 6 -2.75 -2.28 10.25
N LEU A 7 -2.97 -2.60 11.53
CA LEU A 7 -2.43 -3.77 12.23
C LEU A 7 -3.53 -4.63 12.84
N PRO A 8 -3.26 -5.90 13.16
CA PRO A 8 -4.08 -6.66 14.08
C PRO A 8 -4.21 -5.94 15.44
N PRO A 9 -5.37 -6.02 16.12
CA PRO A 9 -5.60 -5.25 17.37
C PRO A 9 -4.54 -5.44 18.43
N ASN A 10 -4.05 -6.67 18.61
CA ASN A 10 -3.01 -7.00 19.58
C ASN A 10 -1.63 -6.35 19.32
N LEU A 11 -1.41 -5.80 18.14
CA LEU A 11 -0.14 -5.15 17.79
C LEU A 11 -0.22 -3.62 17.84
N VAL A 12 -1.41 -3.04 17.79
CA VAL A 12 -1.59 -1.58 17.76
C VAL A 12 -0.93 -0.92 18.98
N ASP A 13 -1.16 -1.47 20.17
CA ASP A 13 -0.68 -0.89 21.43
C ASP A 13 0.84 -1.06 21.64
N CYS A 14 1.43 -2.10 21.08
CA CYS A 14 2.84 -2.41 21.30
C CYS A 14 3.77 -2.01 20.15
N PHE A 15 3.24 -1.67 18.98
CA PHE A 15 4.02 -1.42 17.77
C PHE A 15 5.14 -0.39 17.97
N HIS A 16 4.83 0.76 18.57
CA HIS A 16 5.81 1.83 18.79
C HIS A 16 6.97 1.39 19.68
N ALA A 17 6.68 0.61 20.72
CA ALA A 17 7.70 0.08 21.63
C ALA A 17 8.55 -1.02 20.96
N VAL A 18 7.92 -1.91 20.18
CA VAL A 18 8.61 -3.03 19.52
C VAL A 18 9.51 -2.56 18.38
N GLU A 19 9.02 -1.64 17.56
CA GLU A 19 9.77 -1.12 16.42
C GLU A 19 10.64 0.11 16.79
N HIS A 20 10.57 0.61 18.03
CA HIS A 20 11.30 1.78 18.51
C HIS A 20 11.06 3.04 17.64
N VAL A 21 9.82 3.27 17.24
CA VAL A 21 9.43 4.37 16.37
C VAL A 21 8.58 5.42 17.09
N SER A 22 8.69 6.68 16.65
CA SER A 22 7.98 7.81 17.22
C SER A 22 6.48 7.77 16.90
N THR A 23 5.65 8.16 17.86
CA THR A 23 4.20 8.38 17.65
C THR A 23 3.91 9.63 16.80
N GLU A 24 4.87 10.55 16.68
CA GLU A 24 4.75 11.71 15.80
C GLU A 24 4.83 11.31 14.32
N GLU A 25 5.68 10.32 14.02
CA GLU A 25 5.94 9.86 12.65
C GLU A 25 5.02 8.72 12.23
N TRP A 26 4.56 7.93 13.20
CA TRP A 26 3.76 6.73 12.98
C TRP A 26 2.41 6.80 13.68
N PHE A 27 1.39 6.40 12.96
CA PHE A 27 0.06 6.15 13.50
C PHE A 27 -0.39 4.74 13.16
N CYS A 28 -0.93 4.03 14.14
CA CYS A 28 -1.41 2.65 13.99
C CYS A 28 -2.87 2.55 14.44
N THR A 29 -3.65 1.76 13.71
CA THR A 29 -5.00 1.36 14.12
C THR A 29 -5.35 -0.01 13.54
N SER A 30 -6.42 -0.61 14.06
CA SER A 30 -7.04 -1.83 13.53
C SER A 30 -8.41 -1.52 12.93
N ASP A 31 -8.98 -2.46 12.18
CA ASP A 31 -10.38 -2.39 11.81
C ASP A 31 -11.26 -2.26 13.06
N PRO A 32 -12.43 -1.61 12.98
CA PRO A 32 -13.39 -1.56 14.08
C PRO A 32 -13.79 -2.96 14.53
N VAL A 33 -14.11 -3.09 15.81
CA VAL A 33 -14.54 -4.37 16.39
C VAL A 33 -15.73 -4.95 15.63
N GLY A 34 -15.60 -6.18 15.16
CA GLY A 34 -16.66 -6.87 14.42
C GLY A 34 -16.74 -6.52 12.93
N ALA A 35 -16.04 -5.49 12.45
CA ALA A 35 -16.00 -5.11 11.06
C ALA A 35 -14.79 -5.70 10.32
N ARG A 36 -14.95 -5.91 9.02
CA ARG A 36 -13.87 -6.27 8.08
C ARG A 36 -13.99 -5.35 6.88
N LEU A 37 -13.25 -4.26 6.93
CA LEU A 37 -13.41 -3.18 5.97
C LEU A 37 -12.78 -3.49 4.60
N GLY A 38 -11.89 -4.48 4.52
CA GLY A 38 -11.09 -4.72 3.32
C GLY A 38 -10.09 -3.58 3.04
N SER A 39 -9.40 -3.62 1.91
CA SER A 39 -8.35 -2.63 1.60
C SER A 39 -8.92 -1.22 1.39
N GLY A 40 -10.03 -1.09 0.67
CA GLY A 40 -10.65 0.22 0.39
C GLY A 40 -11.21 0.88 1.66
N GLY A 41 -12.09 0.19 2.36
CA GLY A 41 -12.67 0.68 3.62
C GLY A 41 -11.63 0.87 4.72
N GLY A 42 -10.64 -0.04 4.81
CA GLY A 42 -9.52 0.09 5.74
C GLY A 42 -8.63 1.31 5.45
N THR A 43 -8.47 1.69 4.17
CA THR A 43 -7.76 2.93 3.80
C THR A 43 -8.47 4.16 4.35
N THR A 44 -9.78 4.29 4.09
CA THR A 44 -10.55 5.44 4.55
C THR A 44 -10.67 5.49 6.07
N TRP A 45 -10.84 4.34 6.70
CA TRP A 45 -10.84 4.22 8.16
C TRP A 45 -9.52 4.68 8.79
N LEU A 46 -8.39 4.20 8.27
CA LEU A 46 -7.06 4.54 8.76
C LEU A 46 -6.75 6.02 8.62
N LEU A 47 -7.10 6.63 7.48
CA LEU A 47 -6.96 8.08 7.25
C LEU A 47 -7.81 8.89 8.22
N GLU A 48 -9.09 8.55 8.35
CA GLU A 48 -10.00 9.28 9.23
C GLU A 48 -9.63 9.13 10.71
N ALA A 49 -9.22 7.93 11.13
CA ALA A 49 -8.74 7.71 12.49
C ALA A 49 -7.49 8.53 12.83
N SER A 50 -6.54 8.62 11.87
CA SER A 50 -5.34 9.46 12.01
C SER A 50 -5.71 10.93 12.11
N ARG A 51 -6.55 11.44 11.19
CA ARG A 51 -7.00 12.83 11.19
C ARG A 51 -7.69 13.21 12.51
N ARG A 52 -8.66 12.40 12.97
CA ARG A 52 -9.39 12.66 14.22
C ARG A 52 -8.47 12.72 15.43
N LYS A 53 -7.42 11.92 15.45
CA LYS A 53 -6.45 11.91 16.56
C LYS A 53 -5.50 13.10 16.52
N GLU A 54 -5.02 13.47 15.33
CA GLU A 54 -3.94 14.45 15.15
C GLU A 54 -4.46 15.87 14.98
N ALA A 55 -5.57 16.02 14.28
CA ALA A 55 -6.12 17.31 13.88
C ALA A 55 -7.67 17.27 13.84
N PRO A 56 -8.35 17.06 14.99
CA PRO A 56 -9.80 16.88 15.05
C PRO A 56 -10.59 18.05 14.48
N ASP A 57 -10.07 19.26 14.64
CA ASP A 57 -10.72 20.50 14.21
C ASP A 57 -10.35 20.95 12.79
N VAL A 58 -9.46 20.21 12.12
CA VAL A 58 -9.00 20.54 10.77
C VAL A 58 -9.83 19.77 9.73
N SER A 59 -10.19 20.44 8.66
CA SER A 59 -10.92 19.80 7.56
C SER A 59 -10.07 18.70 6.92
N THR A 60 -10.73 17.69 6.34
CA THR A 60 -10.02 16.60 5.61
C THR A 60 -9.14 17.16 4.49
N GLU A 61 -9.61 18.18 3.78
CA GLU A 61 -8.88 18.79 2.67
C GLU A 61 -7.59 19.47 3.14
N GLU A 62 -7.69 20.27 4.18
CA GLU A 62 -6.54 20.96 4.77
C GLU A 62 -5.54 19.96 5.38
N TRP A 63 -6.04 18.96 6.11
CA TRP A 63 -5.19 17.94 6.72
C TRP A 63 -4.45 17.10 5.66
N LEU A 64 -5.10 16.75 4.54
CA LEU A 64 -4.46 16.02 3.44
C LEU A 64 -3.30 16.82 2.83
N GLY A 65 -3.46 18.12 2.63
CA GLY A 65 -2.44 18.99 2.04
C GLY A 65 -1.23 19.26 2.94
N GLN A 66 -1.27 18.92 4.23
CA GLN A 66 -0.18 19.26 5.16
C GLN A 66 1.09 18.47 4.93
N GLU A 67 0.99 17.18 4.58
CA GLU A 67 2.16 16.32 4.38
C GLU A 67 1.88 15.08 3.53
N LYS A 68 2.95 14.52 2.97
CA LYS A 68 2.90 13.22 2.29
C LYS A 68 2.75 12.06 3.29
N ARG A 69 2.01 11.01 2.90
CA ARG A 69 1.68 9.84 3.74
C ARG A 69 1.97 8.52 3.05
N ILE A 70 2.39 7.56 3.83
CA ILE A 70 2.53 6.16 3.40
C ILE A 70 1.57 5.32 4.24
N LEU A 71 0.59 4.70 3.60
CA LEU A 71 -0.35 3.77 4.22
C LEU A 71 0.06 2.34 3.95
N LEU A 72 0.13 1.54 5.01
CA LEU A 72 0.51 0.13 4.92
C LEU A 72 -0.60 -0.75 5.49
N HIS A 73 -1.16 -1.61 4.65
CA HIS A 73 -2.17 -2.57 5.05
C HIS A 73 -1.54 -3.87 5.54
N ALA A 74 -1.47 -4.04 6.85
CA ALA A 74 -0.91 -5.22 7.50
C ALA A 74 -1.90 -5.95 8.42
N GLY A 75 -3.14 -5.46 8.51
CA GLY A 75 -4.23 -6.06 9.25
C GLY A 75 -4.89 -7.18 8.47
N GLY A 76 -4.50 -8.38 8.54
CA GLY A 76 -5.15 -9.51 7.89
C GLY A 76 -5.08 -10.77 8.74
N GLN A 77 -5.98 -11.73 8.51
CA GLN A 77 -6.04 -12.96 9.31
C GLN A 77 -4.89 -13.94 9.06
N SER A 78 -3.97 -13.65 8.14
CA SER A 78 -2.82 -14.50 7.81
C SER A 78 -3.15 -16.00 7.65
N ARG A 79 -4.31 -16.33 7.09
CA ARG A 79 -4.86 -17.71 7.02
C ARG A 79 -3.90 -18.71 6.36
N ARG A 80 -3.04 -18.25 5.43
CA ARG A 80 -2.06 -19.10 4.74
C ARG A 80 -0.78 -19.34 5.54
N LEU A 81 -0.52 -18.48 6.54
CA LEU A 81 0.65 -18.55 7.42
C LEU A 81 0.21 -18.26 8.87
N PRO A 82 -0.56 -19.17 9.49
CA PRO A 82 -1.17 -18.93 10.81
C PRO A 82 -0.13 -18.70 11.90
N GLY A 83 1.07 -19.29 11.80
CA GLY A 83 2.16 -19.07 12.75
C GLY A 83 2.65 -17.61 12.82
N TYR A 84 2.42 -16.80 11.79
CA TYR A 84 2.78 -15.38 11.74
C TYR A 84 1.59 -14.43 11.96
N ALA A 85 0.39 -14.98 12.16
CA ALA A 85 -0.79 -14.16 12.41
C ALA A 85 -0.64 -13.24 13.65
N PRO A 86 -0.09 -13.71 14.78
CA PRO A 86 0.08 -12.87 15.97
C PRO A 86 1.06 -11.70 15.79
N SER A 87 2.10 -11.87 14.97
CA SER A 87 3.11 -10.82 14.69
C SER A 87 2.72 -9.88 13.54
N GLY A 88 1.57 -10.14 12.89
CA GLY A 88 1.23 -9.45 11.65
C GLY A 88 2.22 -9.78 10.52
N LYS A 89 1.76 -9.82 9.28
CA LYS A 89 2.63 -10.20 8.16
C LYS A 89 3.81 -9.24 7.94
N ILE A 90 3.58 -7.96 8.17
CA ILE A 90 4.56 -6.92 7.91
C ILE A 90 5.76 -6.96 8.88
N LEU A 91 5.55 -7.50 10.09
CA LEU A 91 6.60 -7.68 11.09
C LEU A 91 7.23 -9.07 11.03
N THR A 92 6.92 -9.87 10.01
CA THR A 92 7.57 -11.17 9.78
C THR A 92 9.08 -10.99 9.66
N PRO A 93 9.88 -11.66 10.50
CA PRO A 93 11.34 -11.62 10.39
C PRO A 93 11.80 -12.16 9.04
N ILE A 94 12.62 -11.39 8.35
CA ILE A 94 13.20 -11.78 7.06
C ILE A 94 14.72 -11.79 7.20
N PRO A 95 15.34 -12.95 7.33
CA PRO A 95 16.79 -13.06 7.44
C PRO A 95 17.44 -12.76 6.09
N VAL A 96 17.79 -11.50 5.86
CA VAL A 96 18.53 -11.08 4.67
C VAL A 96 19.97 -10.82 5.06
N PHE A 97 20.87 -11.55 4.46
CA PHE A 97 22.29 -11.36 4.67
C PHE A 97 22.79 -10.13 3.92
N ARG A 98 23.35 -9.16 4.64
CA ARG A 98 23.89 -7.92 4.07
C ARG A 98 25.35 -7.76 4.49
N TRP A 99 26.27 -8.38 3.76
CA TRP A 99 27.70 -8.32 4.03
C TRP A 99 28.23 -6.91 4.30
N ALA A 100 27.83 -5.94 3.47
CA ALA A 100 28.33 -4.57 3.56
C ALA A 100 27.77 -3.76 4.75
N ARG A 101 26.69 -4.20 5.40
CA ARG A 101 26.00 -3.47 6.46
C ARG A 101 25.80 -4.25 7.75
N GLY A 102 26.33 -5.45 7.79
CA GLY A 102 26.06 -6.42 8.86
C GLY A 102 24.64 -7.01 8.78
N GLN A 103 24.45 -8.11 9.48
CA GLN A 103 23.12 -8.73 9.62
C GLN A 103 22.41 -8.08 10.81
N ARG A 104 21.16 -7.67 10.60
CA ARG A 104 20.29 -7.21 11.68
C ARG A 104 19.33 -8.33 12.06
N LEU A 105 19.38 -8.77 13.29
CA LEU A 105 18.49 -9.81 13.83
C LEU A 105 17.02 -9.32 13.88
N SER A 106 16.83 -8.03 14.06
CA SER A 106 15.50 -7.36 14.09
C SER A 106 14.94 -7.00 12.71
N GLN A 107 15.58 -7.45 11.62
CA GLN A 107 15.10 -7.13 10.28
C GLN A 107 13.80 -7.89 9.98
N ASN A 108 12.75 -7.13 9.64
CA ASN A 108 11.45 -7.65 9.26
C ASN A 108 11.04 -7.13 7.87
N LEU A 109 9.87 -7.55 7.38
CA LEU A 109 9.39 -7.16 6.08
C LEU A 109 9.17 -5.64 5.99
N LEU A 110 8.68 -4.98 7.06
CA LEU A 110 8.52 -3.53 7.13
C LEU A 110 9.84 -2.80 6.86
N SER A 111 10.88 -3.16 7.61
CA SER A 111 12.21 -2.52 7.50
C SER A 111 12.87 -2.72 6.13
N LEU A 112 12.47 -3.76 5.39
CA LEU A 112 12.95 -4.02 4.03
C LEU A 112 12.20 -3.21 2.98
N GLN A 113 10.87 -3.02 3.15
CA GLN A 113 10.01 -2.37 2.17
C GLN A 113 9.98 -0.84 2.31
N LEU A 114 9.96 -0.33 3.52
CA LEU A 114 9.78 1.08 3.80
C LEU A 114 10.75 2.00 3.02
N PRO A 115 12.06 1.68 2.90
CA PRO A 115 12.97 2.53 2.12
C PRO A 115 12.61 2.66 0.64
N LEU A 116 11.96 1.66 0.05
CA LEU A 116 11.44 1.75 -1.33
C LEU A 116 10.27 2.72 -1.41
N TYR A 117 9.30 2.59 -0.51
CA TYR A 117 8.12 3.46 -0.48
C TYR A 117 8.48 4.93 -0.22
N GLU A 118 9.42 5.18 0.69
CA GLU A 118 9.95 6.53 0.93
C GLU A 118 10.64 7.12 -0.30
N ARG A 119 11.41 6.32 -1.04
CA ARG A 119 12.03 6.77 -2.30
C ARG A 119 11.00 7.07 -3.38
N ILE A 120 9.95 6.26 -3.48
CA ILE A 120 8.84 6.51 -4.41
C ILE A 120 8.18 7.84 -4.06
N MET A 121 7.82 8.07 -2.80
CA MET A 121 7.16 9.29 -2.36
C MET A 121 8.03 10.55 -2.49
N LYS A 122 9.35 10.43 -2.30
CA LYS A 122 10.29 11.54 -2.54
C LYS A 122 10.39 11.95 -4.00
N LYS A 123 10.17 10.99 -4.94
CA LYS A 123 10.20 11.25 -6.38
C LYS A 123 8.82 11.55 -6.97
N ALA A 124 7.76 11.23 -6.24
CA ALA A 124 6.40 11.50 -6.68
C ALA A 124 6.15 13.00 -6.83
N PRO A 125 5.35 13.41 -7.83
CA PRO A 125 4.86 14.77 -7.95
C PRO A 125 4.27 15.30 -6.65
N GLU A 126 4.31 16.62 -6.46
CA GLU A 126 3.76 17.24 -5.24
C GLU A 126 2.24 17.09 -5.14
N SER A 127 1.56 16.81 -6.23
CA SER A 127 0.12 16.51 -6.23
C SER A 127 -0.23 15.13 -5.63
N LEU A 128 0.74 14.20 -5.57
CA LEU A 128 0.53 12.83 -5.06
C LEU A 128 1.00 12.73 -3.61
N HIS A 129 0.11 13.01 -2.67
CA HIS A 129 0.44 13.02 -1.24
C HIS A 129 0.31 11.67 -0.54
N THR A 130 -0.43 10.73 -1.09
CA THR A 130 -0.76 9.47 -0.41
C THR A 130 -0.27 8.26 -1.20
N LEU A 131 0.62 7.48 -0.60
CA LEU A 131 0.98 6.14 -1.10
C LEU A 131 0.26 5.09 -0.27
N ILE A 132 -0.36 4.13 -0.94
CA ILE A 132 -0.96 2.94 -0.31
C ILE A 132 -0.17 1.72 -0.74
N ALA A 133 0.23 0.88 0.22
CA ALA A 133 0.93 -0.35 -0.08
C ALA A 133 0.39 -1.54 0.72
N SER A 134 0.50 -2.73 0.12
CA SER A 134 0.24 -3.99 0.81
C SER A 134 1.39 -4.33 1.75
N GLY A 135 1.07 -4.73 2.99
CA GLY A 135 2.05 -5.08 4.00
C GLY A 135 2.66 -6.48 3.87
N ASP A 136 2.20 -7.29 2.93
CA ASP A 136 2.65 -8.67 2.75
C ASP A 136 3.40 -8.92 1.42
N VAL A 137 3.90 -7.86 0.82
CA VAL A 137 4.65 -7.90 -0.45
C VAL A 137 6.11 -7.54 -0.21
N TYR A 138 7.03 -8.29 -0.81
CA TYR A 138 8.44 -7.92 -0.91
C TYR A 138 8.78 -7.55 -2.36
N ILE A 139 9.11 -6.28 -2.58
CA ILE A 139 9.44 -5.75 -3.90
C ILE A 139 10.92 -5.39 -3.93
N ARG A 140 11.64 -5.94 -4.89
CA ARG A 140 13.02 -5.59 -5.17
C ARG A 140 13.11 -4.82 -6.48
N ALA A 141 13.39 -3.53 -6.40
CA ALA A 141 13.63 -2.68 -7.55
C ALA A 141 15.14 -2.57 -7.81
N ASN A 142 15.61 -3.13 -8.92
CA ASN A 142 17.01 -3.07 -9.35
C ASN A 142 17.27 -1.92 -10.33
N GLN A 143 16.22 -1.35 -10.91
CA GLN A 143 16.29 -0.24 -11.83
C GLN A 143 15.97 1.08 -11.14
N PRO A 144 16.45 2.22 -11.65
CA PRO A 144 16.00 3.53 -11.19
C PRO A 144 14.48 3.65 -11.31
N LEU A 145 13.87 4.28 -10.31
CA LEU A 145 12.44 4.60 -10.38
C LEU A 145 12.20 5.58 -11.53
N GLN A 146 11.24 5.26 -12.37
CA GLN A 146 10.81 6.15 -13.45
C GLN A 146 10.13 7.39 -12.88
N GLU A 147 10.12 8.45 -13.65
CA GLU A 147 9.37 9.65 -13.35
C GLU A 147 7.87 9.37 -13.42
N ILE A 148 7.13 9.87 -12.43
CA ILE A 148 5.67 9.74 -12.36
C ILE A 148 5.10 11.04 -12.91
N ARG A 149 4.16 10.93 -13.86
CA ARG A 149 3.45 12.09 -14.43
C ARG A 149 2.49 12.70 -13.39
N GLU A 150 2.11 13.95 -13.60
CA GLU A 150 1.02 14.60 -12.87
C GLU A 150 -0.31 13.92 -13.21
N VAL A 151 -0.85 13.14 -12.26
CA VAL A 151 -2.09 12.37 -12.37
C VAL A 151 -2.80 12.32 -11.03
N ASP A 152 -4.10 12.01 -11.03
CA ASP A 152 -4.83 11.81 -9.77
C ASP A 152 -4.54 10.44 -9.12
N VAL A 153 -4.21 9.43 -9.94
CA VAL A 153 -3.89 8.06 -9.48
C VAL A 153 -2.76 7.49 -10.31
N ALA A 154 -1.72 7.00 -9.68
CA ALA A 154 -0.66 6.22 -10.30
C ALA A 154 -0.55 4.83 -9.64
N CYS A 155 -0.47 3.79 -10.46
CA CYS A 155 -0.39 2.40 -9.99
C CYS A 155 0.89 1.76 -10.48
N TYR A 156 1.53 0.98 -9.63
CA TYR A 156 2.66 0.17 -10.02
C TYR A 156 2.21 -1.24 -10.41
N GLY A 157 2.53 -1.63 -11.61
CA GLY A 157 2.26 -2.96 -12.12
C GLY A 157 3.52 -3.68 -12.57
N LEU A 158 3.46 -5.00 -12.64
CA LEU A 158 4.52 -5.87 -13.08
C LEU A 158 4.09 -6.67 -14.30
N TRP A 159 4.92 -6.73 -15.32
CA TRP A 159 4.76 -7.68 -16.41
C TRP A 159 4.90 -9.10 -15.85
N ALA A 160 3.84 -9.87 -15.96
CA ALA A 160 3.80 -11.24 -15.47
C ALA A 160 3.08 -12.14 -16.48
N GLU A 161 3.45 -13.42 -16.49
CA GLU A 161 2.75 -14.41 -17.26
C GLU A 161 1.27 -14.51 -16.84
N PRO A 162 0.33 -14.74 -17.78
CA PRO A 162 -1.09 -14.85 -17.48
C PRO A 162 -1.41 -15.84 -16.36
N SER A 163 -0.66 -16.94 -16.29
CA SER A 163 -0.77 -17.98 -15.25
C SER A 163 -0.52 -17.45 -13.83
N SER A 164 0.31 -16.43 -13.68
CA SER A 164 0.57 -15.73 -12.42
C SER A 164 -0.43 -14.60 -12.20
N ALA A 165 -0.66 -13.77 -13.21
CA ALA A 165 -1.53 -12.60 -13.17
C ALA A 165 -2.97 -12.94 -12.78
N LYS A 166 -3.51 -14.09 -13.22
CA LYS A 166 -4.88 -14.56 -12.90
C LYS A 166 -5.20 -14.63 -11.41
N ASN A 167 -4.21 -14.66 -10.54
CA ASN A 167 -4.41 -14.75 -9.09
C ASN A 167 -4.43 -13.40 -8.38
N HIS A 168 -4.23 -12.31 -9.12
CA HIS A 168 -4.05 -10.94 -8.62
C HIS A 168 -5.03 -9.96 -9.26
N GLY A 169 -4.97 -8.71 -8.84
CA GLY A 169 -5.50 -7.60 -9.60
C GLY A 169 -4.68 -7.42 -10.88
N VAL A 170 -5.33 -7.03 -11.95
CA VAL A 170 -4.69 -6.81 -13.25
C VAL A 170 -5.12 -5.47 -13.81
N PHE A 171 -4.16 -4.60 -14.04
CA PHE A 171 -4.35 -3.33 -14.76
C PHE A 171 -4.37 -3.62 -16.25
N VAL A 172 -5.37 -3.12 -16.93
CA VAL A 172 -5.54 -3.30 -18.39
C VAL A 172 -5.47 -1.95 -19.06
N SER A 173 -4.63 -1.84 -20.09
CA SER A 173 -4.43 -0.64 -20.89
C SER A 173 -4.53 -0.97 -22.37
N SER A 174 -5.12 -0.06 -23.14
CA SER A 174 -5.14 -0.20 -24.59
C SER A 174 -3.70 -0.17 -25.14
N ARG A 175 -3.42 -1.01 -26.16
CA ARG A 175 -2.13 -0.94 -26.89
C ARG A 175 -1.89 0.42 -27.56
N LYS A 176 -2.96 1.21 -27.81
CA LYS A 176 -2.86 2.57 -28.36
C LYS A 176 -2.48 3.60 -27.30
N SER A 177 -2.76 3.34 -26.03
CA SER A 177 -2.48 4.23 -24.89
C SER A 177 -1.96 3.41 -23.71
N PRO A 178 -0.76 2.84 -23.82
CA PRO A 178 -0.25 1.84 -22.86
C PRO A 178 0.01 2.41 -21.45
N ASP A 179 0.19 3.72 -21.34
CA ASP A 179 0.47 4.41 -20.07
C ASP A 179 -0.80 4.82 -19.31
N THR A 180 -1.98 4.57 -19.89
CA THR A 180 -3.26 4.96 -19.29
C THR A 180 -4.07 3.72 -18.96
N LEU A 181 -4.54 3.66 -17.71
CA LEU A 181 -5.43 2.60 -17.28
C LEU A 181 -6.80 2.73 -17.95
N ASP A 182 -7.24 1.70 -18.67
CA ASP A 182 -8.60 1.60 -19.17
C ASP A 182 -9.54 1.05 -18.08
N PHE A 183 -9.17 -0.11 -17.54
CA PHE A 183 -9.93 -0.76 -16.47
C PHE A 183 -9.06 -1.72 -15.68
N MET A 184 -9.61 -2.21 -14.57
CA MET A 184 -8.96 -3.19 -13.71
C MET A 184 -9.82 -4.45 -13.60
N LEU A 185 -9.16 -5.60 -13.65
CA LEU A 185 -9.78 -6.91 -13.42
C LEU A 185 -9.27 -7.50 -12.11
N GLN A 186 -10.17 -8.13 -11.37
CA GLN A 186 -9.80 -8.83 -10.15
C GLN A 186 -9.85 -10.35 -10.40
N LYS A 187 -8.68 -10.97 -10.33
CA LYS A 187 -8.49 -12.41 -10.55
C LYS A 187 -9.17 -12.92 -11.84
N PRO A 188 -8.80 -12.34 -12.99
CA PRO A 188 -9.38 -12.74 -14.28
C PRO A 188 -9.05 -14.19 -14.63
N SER A 189 -9.89 -14.82 -15.44
CA SER A 189 -9.60 -16.15 -16.01
C SER A 189 -8.49 -16.06 -17.08
N LEU A 190 -7.85 -17.18 -17.38
CA LEU A 190 -6.89 -17.25 -18.48
C LEU A 190 -7.57 -16.97 -19.83
N GLU A 191 -8.81 -17.38 -19.98
CA GLU A 191 -9.63 -17.13 -21.17
C GLU A 191 -9.82 -15.62 -21.39
N THR A 192 -10.28 -14.89 -20.32
CA THR A 192 -10.43 -13.43 -20.34
C THR A 192 -9.12 -12.72 -20.72
N LEU A 193 -8.00 -13.15 -20.13
CA LEU A 193 -6.69 -12.56 -20.46
C LEU A 193 -6.27 -12.86 -21.89
N GLY A 194 -6.59 -14.07 -22.40
CA GLY A 194 -6.34 -14.46 -23.79
C GLY A 194 -7.11 -13.62 -24.79
N GLU A 195 -8.40 -13.38 -24.54
CA GLU A 195 -9.26 -12.53 -25.39
C GLU A 195 -8.74 -11.07 -25.46
N LEU A 196 -8.26 -10.55 -24.32
CA LEU A 196 -7.73 -9.18 -24.25
C LEU A 196 -6.36 -9.03 -24.90
N ALA A 197 -5.56 -10.07 -24.98
CA ALA A 197 -4.15 -10.00 -25.40
C ALA A 197 -3.93 -9.41 -26.80
N GLY A 198 -4.93 -9.53 -27.70
CA GLY A 198 -4.87 -8.96 -29.06
C GLY A 198 -4.92 -7.43 -29.09
N SER A 199 -5.70 -6.81 -28.21
CA SER A 199 -6.01 -5.36 -28.20
C SER A 199 -5.45 -4.60 -27.01
N HIS A 200 -5.13 -5.28 -25.92
CA HIS A 200 -4.69 -4.68 -24.67
C HIS A 200 -3.34 -5.24 -24.20
N LEU A 201 -2.73 -4.47 -23.33
CA LEU A 201 -1.63 -4.87 -22.46
C LEU A 201 -2.17 -5.03 -21.05
N PHE A 202 -1.56 -5.89 -20.25
CA PHE A 202 -1.94 -6.04 -18.87
C PHE A 202 -0.72 -6.18 -17.97
N LEU A 203 -0.84 -5.57 -16.79
CA LEU A 203 0.16 -5.61 -15.73
C LEU A 203 -0.49 -6.17 -14.47
N MET A 204 0.20 -7.06 -13.79
CA MET A 204 -0.22 -7.56 -12.49
C MET A 204 -0.04 -6.45 -11.45
N ASP A 205 -1.09 -6.17 -10.67
CA ASP A 205 -1.02 -5.24 -9.54
C ASP A 205 -0.06 -5.77 -8.47
N ILE A 206 0.92 -4.97 -8.10
CA ILE A 206 1.89 -5.27 -7.05
C ILE A 206 1.54 -4.61 -5.72
N GLY A 207 0.36 -3.99 -5.63
CA GLY A 207 -0.15 -3.41 -4.39
C GLY A 207 0.51 -2.09 -3.98
N ILE A 208 0.99 -1.28 -4.94
CA ILE A 208 1.47 0.08 -4.70
C ILE A 208 0.65 1.06 -5.53
N TRP A 209 -0.01 1.98 -4.84
CA TRP A 209 -0.85 3.00 -5.43
C TRP A 209 -0.49 4.37 -4.87
N LEU A 210 -0.40 5.38 -5.73
CA LEU A 210 -0.23 6.78 -5.33
C LEU A 210 -1.50 7.54 -5.70
N LEU A 211 -1.94 8.38 -4.79
CA LEU A 211 -3.20 9.11 -4.90
C LEU A 211 -2.99 10.59 -4.63
N SER A 212 -3.65 11.42 -5.43
CA SER A 212 -3.80 12.84 -5.13
C SER A 212 -4.80 13.05 -3.99
N ASP A 213 -4.76 14.23 -3.37
CA ASP A 213 -5.75 14.61 -2.35
C ASP A 213 -7.18 14.58 -2.89
N LYS A 214 -7.36 14.90 -4.17
CA LYS A 214 -8.66 14.79 -4.85
C LYS A 214 -9.14 13.34 -4.89
N ALA A 215 -8.29 12.40 -5.27
CA ALA A 215 -8.63 10.98 -5.28
C ALA A 215 -8.93 10.45 -3.88
N VAL A 216 -8.11 10.82 -2.89
CA VAL A 216 -8.32 10.44 -1.48
C VAL A 216 -9.64 10.99 -0.95
N ARG A 217 -9.99 12.25 -1.22
CA ARG A 217 -11.28 12.83 -0.82
C ARG A 217 -12.47 12.09 -1.41
N LEU A 218 -12.38 11.64 -2.67
CA LEU A 218 -13.43 10.82 -3.27
C LEU A 218 -13.59 9.48 -2.54
N LEU A 219 -12.49 8.82 -2.18
CA LEU A 219 -12.53 7.60 -1.37
C LEU A 219 -13.15 7.87 0.01
N MET A 220 -12.77 8.95 0.67
CA MET A 220 -13.24 9.27 2.02
C MET A 220 -14.73 9.61 2.09
N LYS A 221 -15.39 9.98 0.98
CA LYS A 221 -16.85 10.09 0.94
C LYS A 221 -17.57 8.77 1.24
N HIS A 222 -16.89 7.65 1.10
CA HIS A 222 -17.39 6.30 1.39
C HIS A 222 -16.76 5.71 2.65
N SER A 223 -16.21 6.56 3.53
CA SER A 223 -15.62 6.12 4.79
C SER A 223 -16.67 5.49 5.70
N TYR A 224 -16.27 4.47 6.42
CA TYR A 224 -17.06 3.92 7.53
C TYR A 224 -17.02 4.93 8.69
N THR A 225 -18.19 5.38 9.12
CA THR A 225 -18.36 6.36 10.21
C THR A 225 -19.10 5.73 11.39
#